data_988287ea41e9a8465616db6af8707635
#
_entry.id   988287ea41e9a8465616db6af8707635
#
_cell.length_a   1.000
_cell.length_b   1.000
_cell.length_c   1.000
_cell.angle_alpha   90.00
_cell.angle_beta   90.00
_cell.angle_gamma   90.00
#
_symmetry.space_group_name_H-M   'P 1'
#
loop_
_entity.id
_entity.type
_entity.pdbx_description
1 polymer ?
#
loop_
_entity_poly.entity_id
_entity_poly.type
_entity_poly.pdbx_seq_one_letter_code
_entity_poly.pdbx_strand_id
1 'polypeptide(L)'
;MKRFLYINTLIITLLCCEKIFAQSALVFDSPKHSFGEIHEERGRVKHSFVFRNTGSEPVVILSVATTCGCTVASFDRNPIPVGSSGTVEVSFDPTNRAGAFEKEVSVITSEGGKPQKLQISGVVIERPRTVEERYPIFVGHGVRLEENFHAFAYVEQGKPSVTAIKIINTSNRTVRLRAFEQKPCGVMQLRYPERLSPNEESEITIIYNVSLGSPRFGTVDAMIDFEINGHHSEAFISVTGIIIDNRDKIDPNCVPKVEVMKNIVKFGAVKRHEQERFDSFTIENKGTAPLVIRSVEVLHSTVTLSLSAGDEIAAGEKREVKLRLNPLRIDYGPLTERIRIVTNDPAHPMRTLRVTAIIEE
;
A
#
# COMPACT_ATOMS: atom_id res chain seq x y z
N MET A 1 41.38 -61.22 18.88
CA MET A 1 41.91 -60.26 17.87
C MET A 1 41.08 -60.21 16.55
N LYS A 2 40.49 -61.29 16.05
CA LYS A 2 39.72 -61.23 14.78
C LYS A 2 38.34 -60.48 14.85
N ARG A 3 37.70 -60.40 16.00
CA ARG A 3 36.42 -59.64 16.14
C ARG A 3 36.58 -58.11 16.18
N PHE A 4 37.73 -57.58 16.59
CA PHE A 4 37.98 -56.15 16.59
C PHE A 4 38.26 -55.59 15.16
N LEU A 5 38.75 -56.40 14.28
CA LEU A 5 39.08 -55.98 12.90
C LEU A 5 37.84 -55.78 12.04
N TYR A 6 36.76 -56.58 12.26
CA TYR A 6 35.50 -56.44 11.51
C TYR A 6 34.67 -55.19 11.94
N ILE A 7 34.77 -54.80 13.22
CA ILE A 7 34.06 -53.60 13.72
C ILE A 7 34.72 -52.32 13.18
N ASN A 8 36.04 -52.27 13.05
CA ASN A 8 36.72 -51.11 12.45
C ASN A 8 36.45 -50.98 10.95
N THR A 9 36.34 -52.08 10.22
CA THR A 9 36.01 -52.05 8.77
C THR A 9 34.58 -51.62 8.53
N LEU A 10 33.61 -51.94 9.42
CA LEU A 10 32.24 -51.54 9.32
C LEU A 10 32.02 -50.06 9.67
N ILE A 11 32.81 -49.51 10.62
CA ILE A 11 32.77 -48.10 11.01
C ILE A 11 33.40 -47.21 9.92
N ILE A 12 34.41 -47.64 9.22
CA ILE A 12 35.06 -46.89 8.13
C ILE A 12 34.13 -46.82 6.89
N THR A 13 33.34 -47.86 6.62
CA THR A 13 32.35 -47.85 5.52
C THR A 13 31.12 -47.01 5.83
N LEU A 14 30.81 -46.71 7.12
CA LEU A 14 29.67 -45.90 7.49
C LEU A 14 29.96 -44.40 7.51
N LEU A 15 31.27 -44.00 7.53
CA LEU A 15 31.69 -42.60 7.54
C LEU A 15 31.86 -41.97 6.14
N CYS A 16 31.76 -42.75 5.06
CA CYS A 16 31.84 -42.25 3.68
C CYS A 16 30.45 -41.99 3.02
N CYS A 17 29.41 -41.79 3.83
CA CYS A 17 28.19 -41.21 3.28
C CYS A 17 28.32 -39.68 3.25
N GLU A 18 29.24 -39.19 2.42
CA GLU A 18 29.27 -37.80 2.05
C GLU A 18 27.92 -37.48 1.46
N LYS A 19 27.25 -36.48 2.03
CA LYS A 19 26.03 -35.90 1.45
C LYS A 19 26.37 -35.41 0.05
N ILE A 20 26.09 -36.23 -0.97
CA ILE A 20 26.05 -35.76 -2.35
C ILE A 20 24.94 -34.71 -2.38
N PHE A 21 25.31 -33.46 -2.17
CA PHE A 21 24.44 -32.35 -2.53
C PHE A 21 24.22 -32.50 -4.05
N ALA A 22 23.02 -32.82 -4.45
CA ALA A 22 22.65 -32.84 -5.85
C ALA A 22 22.95 -31.44 -6.42
N GLN A 23 24.08 -31.33 -7.09
CA GLN A 23 24.49 -30.14 -7.79
C GLN A 23 23.58 -30.02 -9.01
N SER A 24 22.99 -28.88 -9.24
CA SER A 24 22.11 -28.69 -10.39
C SER A 24 22.87 -28.97 -11.69
N ALA A 25 22.26 -29.67 -12.62
CA ALA A 25 22.91 -30.00 -13.92
C ALA A 25 23.13 -28.75 -14.77
N LEU A 26 22.31 -27.71 -14.66
CA LEU A 26 22.58 -26.44 -15.33
C LEU A 26 23.61 -25.63 -14.53
N VAL A 27 24.75 -25.40 -15.09
CA VAL A 27 25.80 -24.54 -14.50
C VAL A 27 25.87 -23.25 -15.30
N PHE A 28 25.62 -22.13 -14.63
CA PHE A 28 25.74 -20.79 -15.21
C PHE A 28 27.19 -20.29 -15.15
N ASP A 29 27.69 -19.74 -16.24
CA ASP A 29 29.04 -19.19 -16.33
C ASP A 29 29.25 -18.07 -15.32
N SER A 30 28.22 -17.20 -15.19
CA SER A 30 28.17 -16.16 -14.18
C SER A 30 26.72 -15.99 -13.72
N PRO A 31 26.36 -16.32 -12.47
CA PRO A 31 25.01 -16.17 -11.98
C PRO A 31 24.64 -14.72 -11.60
N LYS A 32 25.60 -13.78 -11.69
CA LYS A 32 25.41 -12.36 -11.35
C LYS A 32 25.85 -11.47 -12.50
N HIS A 33 25.06 -10.42 -12.74
CA HIS A 33 25.42 -9.39 -13.70
C HIS A 33 25.13 -8.00 -13.12
N SER A 34 26.08 -7.08 -13.29
CA SER A 34 25.87 -5.67 -12.99
C SER A 34 25.80 -4.86 -14.29
N PHE A 35 24.72 -4.14 -14.47
CA PHE A 35 24.59 -3.20 -15.59
C PHE A 35 25.39 -1.90 -15.39
N GLY A 36 25.94 -1.68 -14.18
CA GLY A 36 26.55 -0.41 -13.83
C GLY A 36 25.53 0.72 -13.77
N GLU A 37 25.88 1.90 -14.32
CA GLU A 37 24.99 3.03 -14.45
C GLU A 37 24.10 2.90 -15.69
N ILE A 38 22.80 3.00 -15.49
CA ILE A 38 21.77 2.93 -16.53
C ILE A 38 21.05 4.27 -16.57
N HIS A 39 21.15 4.98 -17.69
CA HIS A 39 20.34 6.17 -17.90
C HIS A 39 18.89 5.79 -18.24
N GLU A 40 17.92 6.34 -17.50
CA GLU A 40 16.50 6.02 -17.65
C GLU A 40 15.99 6.19 -19.09
N GLU A 41 16.46 7.24 -19.78
CA GLU A 41 16.05 7.54 -21.16
C GLU A 41 16.54 6.54 -22.21
N ARG A 42 17.52 5.70 -21.89
CA ARG A 42 18.00 4.65 -22.80
C ARG A 42 17.06 3.45 -22.87
N GLY A 43 16.06 3.42 -21.99
CA GLY A 43 15.05 2.39 -21.95
C GLY A 43 15.57 1.06 -21.41
N ARG A 44 14.90 -0.01 -21.81
CA ARG A 44 15.09 -1.36 -21.24
C ARG A 44 16.46 -1.92 -21.56
N VAL A 45 17.20 -2.40 -20.54
CA VAL A 45 18.48 -3.09 -20.66
C VAL A 45 18.27 -4.60 -20.59
N LYS A 46 19.18 -5.37 -21.19
CA LYS A 46 19.10 -6.83 -21.29
C LYS A 46 20.46 -7.47 -21.03
N HIS A 47 20.40 -8.66 -20.42
CA HIS A 47 21.57 -9.53 -20.25
C HIS A 47 21.17 -10.99 -20.47
N SER A 48 22.03 -11.76 -21.15
CA SER A 48 21.86 -13.20 -21.38
C SER A 48 22.79 -13.99 -20.47
N PHE A 49 22.21 -14.68 -19.51
CA PHE A 49 22.95 -15.61 -18.66
C PHE A 49 23.17 -16.91 -19.43
N VAL A 50 24.42 -17.20 -19.76
CA VAL A 50 24.81 -18.44 -20.44
C VAL A 50 24.93 -19.55 -19.41
N PHE A 51 24.43 -20.72 -19.75
CA PHE A 51 24.56 -21.93 -18.93
C PHE A 51 24.96 -23.14 -19.81
N ARG A 52 25.45 -24.18 -19.15
CA ARG A 52 25.71 -25.49 -19.76
C ARG A 52 25.07 -26.59 -18.95
N ASN A 53 24.52 -27.59 -19.64
CA ASN A 53 24.07 -28.82 -19.00
C ASN A 53 25.28 -29.72 -18.77
N THR A 54 25.72 -29.80 -17.51
CA THR A 54 26.83 -30.66 -17.06
C THR A 54 26.33 -31.95 -16.40
N GLY A 55 25.00 -32.19 -16.38
CA GLY A 55 24.40 -33.40 -15.84
C GLY A 55 24.52 -34.60 -16.75
N SER A 56 23.94 -35.72 -16.36
CA SER A 56 23.92 -36.97 -17.09
C SER A 56 22.70 -37.17 -17.98
N GLU A 57 21.68 -36.27 -17.87
CA GLU A 57 20.42 -36.36 -18.60
C GLU A 57 20.01 -35.01 -19.21
N PRO A 58 19.15 -34.98 -20.24
CA PRO A 58 18.60 -33.74 -20.76
C PRO A 58 17.77 -33.01 -19.70
N VAL A 59 17.90 -31.68 -19.60
CA VAL A 59 17.21 -30.83 -18.63
C VAL A 59 16.27 -29.86 -19.34
N VAL A 60 15.09 -29.63 -18.76
CA VAL A 60 14.13 -28.63 -19.23
C VAL A 60 14.02 -27.49 -18.20
N ILE A 61 14.06 -26.24 -18.65
CA ILE A 61 13.69 -25.10 -17.80
C ILE A 61 12.16 -25.04 -17.77
N LEU A 62 11.58 -25.30 -16.61
CA LEU A 62 10.14 -25.33 -16.39
C LEU A 62 9.57 -23.92 -16.25
N SER A 63 10.28 -23.06 -15.50
CA SER A 63 9.89 -21.65 -15.32
C SER A 63 11.05 -20.80 -14.89
N VAL A 64 10.95 -19.50 -15.19
CA VAL A 64 11.83 -18.45 -14.68
C VAL A 64 10.98 -17.39 -14.02
N ALA A 65 11.11 -17.22 -12.72
CA ALA A 65 10.34 -16.29 -11.92
C ALA A 65 11.19 -15.08 -11.54
N THR A 66 10.61 -13.89 -11.60
CA THR A 66 11.23 -12.62 -11.21
C THR A 66 10.51 -12.02 -10.02
N THR A 67 11.23 -11.25 -9.20
CA THR A 67 10.70 -10.66 -7.96
C THR A 67 9.82 -9.42 -8.20
N CYS A 68 9.76 -8.87 -9.41
CA CYS A 68 8.92 -7.72 -9.76
C CYS A 68 8.53 -7.72 -11.24
N GLY A 69 7.46 -7.01 -11.60
CA GLY A 69 7.06 -6.80 -12.99
C GLY A 69 8.01 -5.93 -13.83
N CYS A 70 9.00 -5.29 -13.18
CA CYS A 70 10.03 -4.51 -13.86
C CYS A 70 11.11 -5.37 -14.52
N THR A 71 11.18 -6.65 -14.19
CA THR A 71 12.13 -7.62 -14.72
C THR A 71 11.36 -8.71 -15.45
N VAL A 72 11.73 -8.98 -16.68
CA VAL A 72 11.14 -10.03 -17.50
C VAL A 72 12.25 -10.99 -17.93
N ALA A 73 11.99 -12.28 -17.87
CA ALA A 73 12.92 -13.29 -18.33
C ALA A 73 12.33 -14.07 -19.51
N SER A 74 13.17 -14.40 -20.49
CA SER A 74 12.86 -15.30 -21.59
C SER A 74 13.86 -16.43 -21.67
N PHE A 75 13.41 -17.64 -22.05
CA PHE A 75 14.23 -18.85 -22.10
C PHE A 75 13.62 -19.87 -23.07
N ASP A 76 14.44 -20.79 -23.56
CA ASP A 76 13.98 -21.92 -24.36
C ASP A 76 13.38 -23.01 -23.46
N ARG A 77 12.24 -23.55 -23.88
CA ARG A 77 11.51 -24.64 -23.19
C ARG A 77 11.84 -26.02 -23.75
N ASN A 78 12.67 -26.09 -24.78
CA ASN A 78 13.10 -27.37 -25.32
C ASN A 78 14.05 -28.08 -24.36
N PRO A 79 14.08 -29.43 -24.36
CA PRO A 79 15.07 -30.18 -23.59
C PRO A 79 16.50 -29.81 -24.01
N ILE A 80 17.33 -29.49 -23.04
CA ILE A 80 18.73 -29.13 -23.21
C ILE A 80 19.56 -30.39 -23.09
N PRO A 81 20.16 -30.92 -24.19
CA PRO A 81 20.96 -32.13 -24.17
C PRO A 81 22.18 -32.02 -23.24
N VAL A 82 22.69 -33.19 -22.79
CA VAL A 82 23.94 -33.27 -22.02
C VAL A 82 25.07 -32.60 -22.80
N GLY A 83 25.82 -31.76 -22.11
CA GLY A 83 26.98 -31.04 -22.67
C GLY A 83 26.58 -29.82 -23.53
N SER A 84 25.29 -29.59 -23.79
CA SER A 84 24.81 -28.41 -24.56
C SER A 84 24.74 -27.17 -23.70
N SER A 85 24.85 -26.02 -24.34
CA SER A 85 24.69 -24.70 -23.71
C SER A 85 23.38 -24.05 -24.13
N GLY A 86 22.87 -23.14 -23.29
CA GLY A 86 21.70 -22.33 -23.55
C GLY A 86 21.80 -20.97 -22.84
N THR A 87 20.75 -20.17 -22.95
CA THR A 87 20.69 -18.84 -22.33
C THR A 87 19.36 -18.59 -21.63
N VAL A 88 19.41 -17.82 -20.55
CA VAL A 88 18.28 -17.14 -19.96
C VAL A 88 18.49 -15.65 -20.18
N GLU A 89 17.69 -15.02 -21.05
CA GLU A 89 17.73 -13.57 -21.25
C GLU A 89 16.90 -12.90 -20.15
N VAL A 90 17.49 -11.97 -19.45
CA VAL A 90 16.82 -11.14 -18.43
C VAL A 90 16.84 -9.69 -18.89
N SER A 91 15.68 -9.06 -18.89
CA SER A 91 15.52 -7.63 -19.22
C SER A 91 14.99 -6.86 -18.02
N PHE A 92 15.52 -5.66 -17.81
CA PHE A 92 15.12 -4.73 -16.77
C PHE A 92 14.66 -3.41 -17.37
N ASP A 93 13.53 -2.91 -16.90
CA ASP A 93 12.96 -1.62 -17.29
C ASP A 93 13.29 -0.56 -16.22
N PRO A 94 14.16 0.42 -16.52
CA PRO A 94 14.58 1.45 -15.58
C PRO A 94 13.56 2.58 -15.40
N THR A 95 12.49 2.63 -16.17
CA THR A 95 11.51 3.73 -16.18
C THR A 95 10.90 3.94 -14.80
N ASN A 96 11.00 5.16 -14.25
CA ASN A 96 10.53 5.56 -12.93
C ASN A 96 11.13 4.74 -11.77
N ARG A 97 12.42 4.35 -11.89
CA ARG A 97 13.13 3.52 -10.91
C ARG A 97 14.52 4.03 -10.58
N ALA A 98 14.63 5.34 -10.37
CA ALA A 98 15.89 5.97 -10.01
C ALA A 98 16.56 5.33 -8.79
N GLY A 99 17.88 5.27 -8.78
CA GLY A 99 18.71 4.76 -7.69
C GLY A 99 19.19 3.32 -7.89
N ALA A 100 19.82 2.78 -6.87
CA ALA A 100 20.38 1.45 -6.89
C ALA A 100 19.30 0.36 -6.86
N PHE A 101 19.51 -0.70 -7.63
CA PHE A 101 18.65 -1.87 -7.63
C PHE A 101 19.43 -3.16 -7.60
N GLU A 102 18.81 -4.17 -6.99
CA GLU A 102 19.21 -5.56 -7.03
C GLU A 102 17.96 -6.42 -7.20
N LYS A 103 17.94 -7.31 -8.19
CA LYS A 103 16.82 -8.17 -8.50
C LYS A 103 17.29 -9.61 -8.63
N GLU A 104 16.50 -10.51 -8.05
CA GLU A 104 16.71 -11.94 -8.14
C GLU A 104 15.79 -12.55 -9.19
N VAL A 105 16.31 -13.50 -9.95
CA VAL A 105 15.62 -14.31 -10.94
C VAL A 105 15.81 -15.77 -10.57
N SER A 106 14.73 -16.48 -10.33
CA SER A 106 14.72 -17.88 -9.92
C SER A 106 14.44 -18.78 -11.12
N VAL A 107 15.38 -19.67 -11.45
CA VAL A 107 15.27 -20.66 -12.54
C VAL A 107 14.88 -22.00 -11.95
N ILE A 108 13.76 -22.58 -12.39
CA ILE A 108 13.25 -23.89 -11.98
C ILE A 108 13.39 -24.86 -13.13
N THR A 109 14.04 -26.00 -12.87
CA THR A 109 14.32 -27.04 -13.87
C THR A 109 13.59 -28.34 -13.58
N SER A 110 13.56 -29.25 -14.58
CA SER A 110 12.93 -30.57 -14.48
C SER A 110 13.61 -31.52 -13.51
N GLU A 111 14.82 -31.22 -13.06
CA GLU A 111 15.56 -32.05 -12.09
C GLU A 111 14.98 -31.97 -10.68
N GLY A 112 14.12 -30.97 -10.41
CA GLY A 112 13.64 -30.69 -9.07
C GLY A 112 14.72 -30.00 -8.19
N GLY A 113 14.46 -29.95 -6.89
CA GLY A 113 15.37 -29.31 -5.94
C GLY A 113 15.13 -27.81 -5.77
N LYS A 114 16.16 -27.10 -5.27
CA LYS A 114 16.07 -25.64 -5.04
C LYS A 114 16.22 -24.87 -6.36
N PRO A 115 15.39 -23.84 -6.61
CA PRO A 115 15.58 -22.96 -7.76
C PRO A 115 17.00 -22.38 -7.80
N GLN A 116 17.59 -22.34 -8.98
CA GLN A 116 18.84 -21.60 -9.17
C GLN A 116 18.55 -20.10 -9.20
N LYS A 117 19.44 -19.33 -8.59
CA LYS A 117 19.28 -17.89 -8.44
C LYS A 117 20.24 -17.15 -9.36
N LEU A 118 19.70 -16.34 -10.25
CA LEU A 118 20.45 -15.35 -11.01
C LEU A 118 20.17 -13.98 -10.41
N GLN A 119 21.15 -13.09 -10.50
CA GLN A 119 21.08 -11.76 -9.92
C GLN A 119 21.45 -10.70 -10.94
N ILE A 120 20.66 -9.66 -11.07
CA ILE A 120 21.02 -8.45 -11.79
C ILE A 120 21.05 -7.27 -10.83
N SER A 121 21.96 -6.34 -11.06
CA SER A 121 22.12 -5.12 -10.27
C SER A 121 22.53 -3.94 -11.13
N GLY A 122 22.44 -2.74 -10.57
CA GLY A 122 22.87 -1.51 -11.21
C GLY A 122 22.40 -0.28 -10.47
N VAL A 123 22.65 0.88 -11.07
CA VAL A 123 22.18 2.19 -10.58
C VAL A 123 21.47 2.89 -11.72
N VAL A 124 20.19 3.23 -11.54
CA VAL A 124 19.45 3.99 -12.54
C VAL A 124 19.68 5.48 -12.30
N ILE A 125 20.21 6.15 -13.31
CA ILE A 125 20.37 7.60 -13.35
C ILE A 125 19.07 8.18 -13.91
N GLU A 126 18.38 8.96 -13.09
CA GLU A 126 17.12 9.60 -13.43
C GLU A 126 17.32 10.65 -14.53
N ARG A 127 16.41 10.68 -15.49
CA ARG A 127 16.35 11.77 -16.46
C ARG A 127 15.70 13.02 -15.86
N PRO A 128 16.05 14.21 -16.33
CA PRO A 128 15.29 15.41 -15.96
C PRO A 128 13.81 15.26 -16.34
N ARG A 129 12.93 15.51 -15.37
CA ARG A 129 11.48 15.51 -15.61
C ARG A 129 11.05 16.81 -16.28
N THR A 130 10.13 16.71 -17.23
CA THR A 130 9.49 17.90 -17.79
C THR A 130 8.62 18.59 -16.75
N VAL A 131 8.21 19.83 -17.00
CA VAL A 131 7.31 20.56 -16.11
C VAL A 131 5.97 19.83 -15.99
N GLU A 132 5.46 19.30 -17.10
CA GLU A 132 4.20 18.54 -17.14
C GLU A 132 4.26 17.24 -16.34
N GLU A 133 5.43 16.60 -16.28
CA GLU A 133 5.63 15.40 -15.48
C GLU A 133 5.76 15.71 -13.99
N ARG A 134 6.36 16.86 -13.63
CA ARG A 134 6.45 17.30 -12.23
C ARG A 134 5.15 17.90 -11.72
N TYR A 135 4.36 18.51 -12.60
CA TYR A 135 3.10 19.18 -12.31
C TYR A 135 2.00 18.69 -13.26
N PRO A 136 1.54 17.44 -13.12
CA PRO A 136 0.62 16.82 -14.07
C PRO A 136 -0.78 17.43 -14.08
N ILE A 137 -1.19 18.07 -12.98
CA ILE A 137 -2.56 18.57 -12.83
C ILE A 137 -2.65 19.99 -13.37
N PHE A 138 -3.40 20.17 -14.46
CA PHE A 138 -3.68 21.48 -15.04
C PHE A 138 -4.85 22.15 -14.32
N VAL A 139 -4.64 23.35 -13.77
CA VAL A 139 -5.65 24.13 -13.04
C VAL A 139 -6.32 25.17 -13.94
N GLY A 140 -5.60 25.69 -14.92
CA GLY A 140 -6.09 26.72 -15.85
C GLY A 140 -5.08 27.86 -16.02
N HIS A 141 -5.18 28.58 -17.13
CA HIS A 141 -4.36 29.76 -17.45
C HIS A 141 -2.83 29.56 -17.28
N GLY A 142 -2.35 28.34 -17.53
CA GLY A 142 -0.94 27.97 -17.37
C GLY A 142 -0.54 27.57 -15.96
N VAL A 143 -1.46 27.56 -15.01
CA VAL A 143 -1.18 27.09 -13.65
C VAL A 143 -1.32 25.57 -13.58
N ARG A 144 -0.39 24.90 -12.91
CA ARG A 144 -0.35 23.46 -12.72
C ARG A 144 0.04 23.10 -11.28
N LEU A 145 -0.45 21.93 -10.79
CA LEU A 145 -0.13 21.38 -9.46
C LEU A 145 0.68 20.09 -9.60
N GLU A 146 1.50 19.80 -8.60
CA GLU A 146 2.24 18.55 -8.44
C GLU A 146 1.29 17.37 -8.17
N GLU A 147 0.29 17.59 -7.33
CA GLU A 147 -0.76 16.62 -6.99
C GLU A 147 -2.07 17.33 -6.66
N ASN A 148 -3.18 16.60 -6.66
CA ASN A 148 -4.51 17.11 -6.30
C ASN A 148 -5.21 16.28 -5.23
N PHE A 149 -4.47 15.45 -4.53
CA PHE A 149 -4.98 14.65 -3.43
C PHE A 149 -3.95 14.54 -2.31
N HIS A 150 -4.37 14.77 -1.08
CA HIS A 150 -3.55 14.50 0.10
C HIS A 150 -4.35 13.83 1.20
N ALA A 151 -3.78 12.78 1.81
CA ALA A 151 -4.39 12.09 2.93
C ALA A 151 -3.49 12.20 4.17
N PHE A 152 -3.94 12.94 5.17
CA PHE A 152 -3.38 12.82 6.51
C PHE A 152 -3.80 11.48 7.11
N ALA A 153 -2.87 10.65 7.56
CA ALA A 153 -3.23 9.40 8.20
C ALA A 153 -4.09 9.66 9.44
N TYR A 154 -3.58 10.53 10.34
CA TYR A 154 -4.31 11.01 11.51
C TYR A 154 -4.05 12.51 11.71
N VAL A 155 -5.10 13.21 12.17
CA VAL A 155 -5.07 14.60 12.62
C VAL A 155 -5.31 14.62 14.12
N GLU A 156 -4.28 14.90 14.91
CA GLU A 156 -4.40 14.93 16.36
C GLU A 156 -4.98 16.26 16.84
N GLN A 157 -5.92 16.21 17.76
CA GLN A 157 -6.49 17.42 18.35
C GLN A 157 -5.43 18.23 19.11
N GLY A 158 -5.45 19.54 18.90
CA GLY A 158 -4.50 20.47 19.53
C GLY A 158 -3.09 20.45 18.91
N LYS A 159 -2.89 19.69 17.83
CA LYS A 159 -1.67 19.71 17.04
C LYS A 159 -2.00 20.06 15.58
N PRO A 160 -1.35 21.05 14.97
CA PRO A 160 -1.52 21.31 13.55
C PRO A 160 -0.91 20.17 12.72
N SER A 161 -1.69 19.65 11.76
CA SER A 161 -1.20 18.77 10.71
C SER A 161 -1.02 19.60 9.44
N VAL A 162 0.18 19.62 8.87
CA VAL A 162 0.55 20.51 7.78
C VAL A 162 1.02 19.69 6.59
N THR A 163 0.56 20.07 5.40
CA THR A 163 1.11 19.60 4.12
C THR A 163 1.26 20.78 3.17
N ALA A 164 2.12 20.63 2.16
CA ALA A 164 2.29 21.61 1.10
C ALA A 164 2.23 20.91 -0.25
N ILE A 165 1.45 21.47 -1.18
CA ILE A 165 1.33 21.00 -2.56
C ILE A 165 1.97 22.05 -3.45
N LYS A 166 2.93 21.65 -4.27
CA LYS A 166 3.62 22.57 -5.15
C LYS A 166 2.76 22.97 -6.34
N ILE A 167 2.94 24.24 -6.73
CA ILE A 167 2.23 24.90 -7.81
C ILE A 167 3.23 25.66 -8.68
N ILE A 168 2.97 25.70 -9.99
CA ILE A 168 3.78 26.45 -10.94
C ILE A 168 2.89 27.24 -11.89
N ASN A 169 3.35 28.43 -12.29
CA ASN A 169 2.81 29.14 -13.42
C ASN A 169 3.67 28.91 -14.67
N THR A 170 3.21 28.10 -15.60
CA THR A 170 3.90 27.79 -16.87
C THR A 170 3.60 28.83 -17.99
N SER A 171 2.77 29.83 -17.71
CA SER A 171 2.44 30.86 -18.69
C SER A 171 3.53 31.96 -18.73
N ASN A 172 3.50 32.78 -19.76
CA ASN A 172 4.40 33.93 -19.93
C ASN A 172 3.89 35.21 -19.27
N ARG A 173 2.86 35.13 -18.41
CA ARG A 173 2.24 36.28 -17.72
C ARG A 173 2.05 35.98 -16.25
N THR A 174 2.09 37.00 -15.42
CA THR A 174 1.70 36.89 -14.01
C THR A 174 0.21 36.54 -13.92
N VAL A 175 -0.11 35.50 -13.14
CA VAL A 175 -1.48 35.11 -12.85
C VAL A 175 -1.87 35.49 -11.42
N ARG A 176 -3.15 35.78 -11.23
CA ARG A 176 -3.76 35.92 -9.89
C ARG A 176 -4.35 34.58 -9.50
N LEU A 177 -4.02 34.13 -8.30
CA LEU A 177 -4.51 32.87 -7.71
C LEU A 177 -5.40 33.21 -6.51
N ARG A 178 -6.55 32.54 -6.43
CA ARG A 178 -7.38 32.46 -5.23
C ARG A 178 -7.68 30.99 -4.99
N ALA A 179 -7.32 30.48 -3.80
CA ALA A 179 -7.66 29.15 -3.35
C ALA A 179 -8.63 29.26 -2.18
N PHE A 180 -9.67 28.43 -2.16
CA PHE A 180 -10.68 28.47 -1.10
C PHE A 180 -11.30 27.12 -0.87
N GLU A 181 -11.74 26.86 0.33
CA GLU A 181 -12.46 25.66 0.69
C GLU A 181 -13.88 25.71 0.14
N GLN A 182 -14.30 24.69 -0.63
CA GLN A 182 -15.64 24.61 -1.25
C GLN A 182 -16.76 24.62 -0.19
N LYS A 183 -16.55 23.87 0.89
CA LYS A 183 -17.43 23.84 2.07
C LYS A 183 -16.57 23.94 3.32
N PRO A 184 -16.51 25.12 3.98
CA PRO A 184 -15.68 25.32 5.14
C PRO A 184 -15.92 24.29 6.24
N CYS A 185 -14.92 23.48 6.54
CA CYS A 185 -14.97 22.49 7.61
C CYS A 185 -14.68 23.08 9.00
N GLY A 186 -14.23 24.34 9.05
CA GLY A 186 -13.94 25.07 10.28
C GLY A 186 -12.65 24.68 11.00
N VAL A 187 -11.89 23.74 10.45
CA VAL A 187 -10.63 23.26 11.04
C VAL A 187 -9.46 23.35 10.09
N MET A 188 -9.67 23.81 8.86
CA MET A 188 -8.65 23.98 7.84
C MET A 188 -8.27 25.44 7.64
N GLN A 189 -6.99 25.70 7.42
CA GLN A 189 -6.46 26.98 6.99
C GLN A 189 -5.60 26.78 5.76
N LEU A 190 -5.69 27.72 4.81
CA LEU A 190 -4.91 27.76 3.58
C LEU A 190 -3.94 28.92 3.60
N ARG A 191 -2.69 28.67 3.16
CA ARG A 191 -1.72 29.70 2.82
C ARG A 191 -1.24 29.44 1.40
N TYR A 192 -1.30 30.44 0.55
CA TYR A 192 -0.94 30.34 -0.86
C TYR A 192 -0.52 31.70 -1.42
N PRO A 193 0.25 31.74 -2.50
CA PRO A 193 0.59 32.99 -3.17
C PRO A 193 -0.64 33.55 -3.93
N GLU A 194 -1.00 34.80 -3.69
CA GLU A 194 -2.09 35.43 -4.44
C GLU A 194 -1.71 35.77 -5.90
N ARG A 195 -0.41 35.72 -6.22
CA ARG A 195 0.13 35.96 -7.55
C ARG A 195 1.31 35.03 -7.79
N LEU A 196 1.43 34.56 -9.03
CA LEU A 196 2.54 33.77 -9.52
C LEU A 196 3.09 34.42 -10.79
N SER A 197 4.37 34.78 -10.78
CA SER A 197 5.09 35.29 -11.95
C SER A 197 5.30 34.18 -13.00
N PRO A 198 5.69 34.49 -14.24
CA PRO A 198 6.04 33.49 -15.23
C PRO A 198 7.12 32.54 -14.73
N ASN A 199 6.89 31.22 -14.88
CA ASN A 199 7.78 30.14 -14.43
C ASN A 199 8.07 30.10 -12.92
N GLU A 200 7.30 30.84 -12.10
CA GLU A 200 7.44 30.79 -10.66
C GLU A 200 6.85 29.50 -10.10
N GLU A 201 7.68 28.78 -9.33
CA GLU A 201 7.28 27.65 -8.51
C GLU A 201 6.98 28.16 -7.09
N SER A 202 5.91 27.72 -6.48
CA SER A 202 5.48 28.06 -5.13
C SER A 202 4.74 26.87 -4.51
N GLU A 203 4.09 27.10 -3.37
CA GLU A 203 3.33 26.05 -2.69
C GLU A 203 2.01 26.57 -2.11
N ILE A 204 1.05 25.65 -2.02
CA ILE A 204 -0.20 25.81 -1.28
C ILE A 204 -0.05 25.01 0.01
N THR A 205 0.09 25.71 1.13
CA THR A 205 0.17 25.09 2.45
C THR A 205 -1.25 24.86 2.99
N ILE A 206 -1.55 23.63 3.37
CA ILE A 206 -2.81 23.21 3.95
C ILE A 206 -2.57 22.81 5.40
N ILE A 207 -3.28 23.44 6.31
CA ILE A 207 -3.11 23.27 7.75
C ILE A 207 -4.44 22.82 8.34
N TYR A 208 -4.50 21.60 8.87
CA TYR A 208 -5.58 21.19 9.75
C TYR A 208 -5.21 21.48 11.20
N ASN A 209 -6.08 22.22 11.90
CA ASN A 209 -5.89 22.56 13.31
C ASN A 209 -7.20 22.41 14.08
N VAL A 210 -7.37 21.27 14.74
CA VAL A 210 -8.58 20.96 15.53
C VAL A 210 -8.38 21.44 16.96
N SER A 211 -9.22 22.36 17.40
CA SER A 211 -9.15 22.91 18.76
C SER A 211 -9.54 21.88 19.82
N LEU A 212 -8.81 21.85 20.93
CA LEU A 212 -9.14 21.04 22.11
C LEU A 212 -10.43 21.53 22.82
N GLY A 213 -10.76 22.80 22.69
CA GLY A 213 -11.97 23.38 23.29
C GLY A 213 -13.27 23.03 22.55
N SER A 214 -13.18 22.53 21.33
CA SER A 214 -14.32 22.07 20.54
C SER A 214 -13.94 20.75 19.86
N PRO A 215 -13.90 19.66 20.61
CA PRO A 215 -13.43 18.39 20.13
C PRO A 215 -14.31 17.87 18.99
N ARG A 216 -13.65 17.44 17.91
CA ARG A 216 -14.26 16.79 16.76
C ARG A 216 -13.51 15.52 16.46
N PHE A 217 -14.19 14.46 16.10
CA PHE A 217 -13.61 13.14 15.81
C PHE A 217 -14.14 12.58 14.51
N GLY A 218 -13.39 11.64 13.94
CA GLY A 218 -13.79 10.95 12.73
C GLY A 218 -13.20 11.58 11.47
N THR A 219 -13.80 11.26 10.33
CA THR A 219 -13.35 11.69 9.02
C THR A 219 -13.53 13.21 8.84
N VAL A 220 -12.53 13.85 8.32
CA VAL A 220 -12.59 15.20 7.78
C VAL A 220 -12.15 15.16 6.32
N ASP A 221 -13.04 15.60 5.45
CA ASP A 221 -12.81 15.75 4.03
C ASP A 221 -12.99 17.22 3.65
N ALA A 222 -12.09 17.73 2.84
CA ALA A 222 -12.16 19.07 2.30
C ALA A 222 -11.81 19.07 0.80
N MET A 223 -12.47 19.95 0.06
CA MET A 223 -12.18 20.23 -1.34
C MET A 223 -11.76 21.70 -1.45
N ILE A 224 -10.60 21.92 -2.05
CA ILE A 224 -10.01 23.24 -2.27
C ILE A 224 -10.18 23.57 -3.75
N ASP A 225 -10.98 24.57 -4.03
CA ASP A 225 -11.24 25.08 -5.37
C ASP A 225 -10.31 26.26 -5.68
N PHE A 226 -10.22 26.60 -6.96
CA PHE A 226 -9.33 27.66 -7.47
C PHE A 226 -10.09 28.63 -8.37
N GLU A 227 -9.70 29.89 -8.28
CA GLU A 227 -9.97 30.91 -9.29
C GLU A 227 -8.62 31.43 -9.83
N ILE A 228 -8.42 31.37 -11.13
CA ILE A 228 -7.26 31.91 -11.81
C ILE A 228 -7.67 33.10 -12.67
N ASN A 229 -7.14 34.29 -12.37
CA ASN A 229 -7.52 35.53 -13.02
C ASN A 229 -9.04 35.82 -12.98
N GLY A 230 -9.73 35.35 -11.92
CA GLY A 230 -11.18 35.50 -11.76
C GLY A 230 -12.02 34.42 -12.48
N HIS A 231 -11.38 33.44 -13.10
CA HIS A 231 -12.09 32.30 -13.72
C HIS A 231 -12.00 31.07 -12.82
N HIS A 232 -13.13 30.45 -12.58
CA HIS A 232 -13.18 29.22 -11.78
C HIS A 232 -12.50 28.06 -12.50
N SER A 233 -11.74 27.26 -11.79
CA SER A 233 -11.07 26.05 -12.27
C SER A 233 -11.97 24.83 -12.11
N GLU A 234 -11.91 23.88 -13.04
CA GLU A 234 -12.51 22.55 -12.87
C GLU A 234 -11.65 21.62 -11.99
N ALA A 235 -10.35 21.91 -11.87
CA ALA A 235 -9.45 21.16 -10.98
C ALA A 235 -9.59 21.65 -9.55
N PHE A 236 -9.51 20.71 -8.62
CA PHE A 236 -9.55 20.95 -7.18
C PHE A 236 -8.51 20.08 -6.48
N ILE A 237 -8.15 20.42 -5.24
CA ILE A 237 -7.39 19.54 -4.35
C ILE A 237 -8.38 18.89 -3.37
N SER A 238 -8.35 17.56 -3.28
CA SER A 238 -9.07 16.81 -2.25
C SER A 238 -8.12 16.49 -1.09
N VAL A 239 -8.52 16.83 0.11
CA VAL A 239 -7.75 16.55 1.33
C VAL A 239 -8.62 15.79 2.30
N THR A 240 -8.10 14.69 2.85
CA THR A 240 -8.80 13.88 3.83
C THR A 240 -7.94 13.60 5.06
N GLY A 241 -8.59 13.27 6.18
CA GLY A 241 -7.90 12.86 7.40
C GLY A 241 -8.85 12.24 8.42
N ILE A 242 -8.30 11.58 9.42
CA ILE A 242 -9.05 11.05 10.55
C ILE A 242 -8.65 11.80 11.82
N ILE A 243 -9.58 12.54 12.38
CA ILE A 243 -9.34 13.29 13.62
C ILE A 243 -9.42 12.33 14.80
N ILE A 244 -8.36 12.33 15.62
CA ILE A 244 -8.19 11.47 16.79
C ILE A 244 -7.81 12.28 18.03
N ASP A 245 -7.77 11.61 19.18
CA ASP A 245 -7.27 12.20 20.42
C ASP A 245 -5.79 12.63 20.30
N ASN A 246 -5.41 13.58 21.13
CA ASN A 246 -4.01 13.97 21.27
C ASN A 246 -3.24 12.88 22.05
N ARG A 247 -2.35 12.18 21.35
CA ARG A 247 -1.60 11.05 21.93
C ARG A 247 -0.57 11.45 22.99
N ASP A 248 -0.06 12.68 22.97
CA ASP A 248 0.89 13.17 23.96
C ASP A 248 0.25 13.38 25.35
N LYS A 249 -1.08 13.40 25.42
CA LYS A 249 -1.83 13.57 26.67
C LYS A 249 -2.26 12.26 27.32
N ILE A 250 -1.88 11.13 26.75
CA ILE A 250 -2.26 9.81 27.22
C ILE A 250 -1.18 9.28 28.18
N ASP A 251 -1.58 8.88 29.38
CA ASP A 251 -0.67 8.19 30.31
C ASP A 251 -0.32 6.81 29.74
N PRO A 252 0.97 6.52 29.44
CA PRO A 252 1.39 5.25 28.86
C PRO A 252 1.09 4.03 29.77
N ASN A 253 0.85 4.24 31.06
CA ASN A 253 0.51 3.17 32.01
C ASN A 253 -1.00 2.93 32.13
N CYS A 254 -1.81 3.83 31.59
CA CYS A 254 -3.27 3.80 31.68
C CYS A 254 -3.88 4.01 30.29
N VAL A 255 -3.78 3.00 29.42
CA VAL A 255 -4.20 3.08 28.03
C VAL A 255 -5.34 2.12 27.71
N PRO A 256 -6.36 2.57 26.95
CA PRO A 256 -7.34 1.68 26.35
C PRO A 256 -6.71 0.92 25.18
N LYS A 257 -7.22 -0.28 24.91
CA LYS A 257 -6.78 -1.09 23.77
C LYS A 257 -7.95 -1.78 23.11
N VAL A 258 -8.30 -1.31 21.91
CA VAL A 258 -9.44 -1.85 21.16
C VAL A 258 -9.08 -3.15 20.43
N GLU A 259 -9.89 -4.17 20.60
CA GLU A 259 -9.91 -5.36 19.75
C GLU A 259 -11.31 -5.60 19.20
N VAL A 260 -11.40 -5.78 17.88
CA VAL A 260 -12.64 -6.13 17.19
C VAL A 260 -12.52 -7.59 16.75
N MET A 261 -13.32 -8.47 17.36
CA MET A 261 -13.21 -9.92 17.18
C MET A 261 -13.60 -10.40 15.79
N LYS A 262 -14.41 -9.63 15.05
CA LYS A 262 -14.90 -9.95 13.71
C LYS A 262 -14.79 -8.69 12.86
N ASN A 263 -13.91 -8.67 11.89
CA ASN A 263 -13.70 -7.51 11.01
C ASN A 263 -14.54 -7.55 9.71
N ILE A 264 -15.27 -8.66 9.47
CA ILE A 264 -16.19 -8.82 8.35
C ILE A 264 -17.49 -9.42 8.87
N VAL A 265 -18.61 -8.76 8.58
CA VAL A 265 -19.96 -9.26 8.82
C VAL A 265 -20.59 -9.60 7.47
N LYS A 266 -21.12 -10.81 7.33
CA LYS A 266 -21.71 -11.30 6.08
C LYS A 266 -23.18 -11.63 6.29
N PHE A 267 -24.09 -10.86 5.71
CA PHE A 267 -25.52 -11.15 5.73
C PHE A 267 -25.93 -12.22 4.70
N GLY A 268 -25.05 -12.52 3.71
CA GLY A 268 -25.37 -13.45 2.61
C GLY A 268 -26.36 -12.86 1.62
N ALA A 269 -27.17 -13.75 1.02
CA ALA A 269 -28.27 -13.37 0.14
C ALA A 269 -29.45 -12.85 0.98
N VAL A 270 -29.98 -11.69 0.61
CA VAL A 270 -31.08 -10.99 1.29
C VAL A 270 -32.05 -10.50 0.24
N LYS A 271 -33.32 -10.93 0.30
CA LYS A 271 -34.35 -10.42 -0.60
C LYS A 271 -34.77 -9.01 -0.22
N ARG A 272 -34.93 -8.14 -1.22
CA ARG A 272 -35.26 -6.72 -1.01
C ARG A 272 -36.56 -6.50 -0.22
N HIS A 273 -37.51 -7.40 -0.37
CA HIS A 273 -38.83 -7.32 0.31
C HIS A 273 -38.88 -8.11 1.63
N GLU A 274 -37.78 -8.70 2.06
CA GLU A 274 -37.72 -9.37 3.37
C GLU A 274 -37.68 -8.36 4.51
N GLN A 275 -37.90 -8.89 5.72
CA GLN A 275 -37.72 -8.15 6.96
C GLN A 275 -36.25 -7.78 7.16
N GLU A 276 -36.02 -6.78 8.01
CA GLU A 276 -34.68 -6.38 8.41
C GLU A 276 -33.85 -7.56 8.90
N ARG A 277 -32.58 -7.56 8.54
CA ARG A 277 -31.61 -8.60 8.95
C ARG A 277 -30.74 -8.07 10.08
N PHE A 278 -30.40 -8.94 10.99
CA PHE A 278 -29.59 -8.64 12.15
C PHE A 278 -28.37 -9.55 12.20
N ASP A 279 -27.24 -9.01 12.61
CA ASP A 279 -26.00 -9.72 12.96
C ASP A 279 -25.32 -8.93 14.08
N SER A 280 -24.22 -9.42 14.62
CA SER A 280 -23.45 -8.72 15.65
C SER A 280 -21.95 -8.98 15.52
N PHE A 281 -21.17 -8.11 16.14
CA PHE A 281 -19.75 -8.32 16.42
C PHE A 281 -19.43 -7.86 17.82
N THR A 282 -18.25 -8.24 18.31
CA THR A 282 -17.83 -7.91 19.67
C THR A 282 -16.64 -6.96 19.63
N ILE A 283 -16.71 -5.91 20.42
CA ILE A 283 -15.58 -5.04 20.76
C ILE A 283 -15.12 -5.41 22.18
N GLU A 284 -13.84 -5.65 22.35
CA GLU A 284 -13.19 -5.91 23.63
C GLU A 284 -12.20 -4.80 23.96
N ASN A 285 -12.23 -4.31 25.18
CA ASN A 285 -11.19 -3.42 25.69
C ASN A 285 -10.12 -4.24 26.42
N LYS A 286 -9.01 -4.53 25.76
CA LYS A 286 -7.86 -5.24 26.35
C LYS A 286 -6.85 -4.32 27.04
N GLY A 287 -7.21 -3.07 27.23
CA GLY A 287 -6.39 -2.08 27.92
C GLY A 287 -6.62 -2.01 29.41
N THR A 288 -6.01 -1.01 30.02
CA THR A 288 -6.06 -0.71 31.47
C THR A 288 -6.92 0.52 31.79
N ALA A 289 -7.35 1.28 30.76
CA ALA A 289 -8.23 2.44 30.89
C ALA A 289 -9.54 2.21 30.13
N PRO A 290 -10.62 2.98 30.43
CA PRO A 290 -11.86 2.92 29.68
C PRO A 290 -11.63 3.22 28.17
N LEU A 291 -12.19 2.38 27.31
CA LEU A 291 -12.22 2.58 25.87
C LEU A 291 -13.45 3.41 25.51
N VAL A 292 -13.22 4.60 25.00
CA VAL A 292 -14.27 5.55 24.59
C VAL A 292 -14.43 5.52 23.08
N ILE A 293 -15.65 5.35 22.61
CA ILE A 293 -15.99 5.46 21.20
C ILE A 293 -16.07 6.95 20.83
N ARG A 294 -15.21 7.42 19.96
CA ARG A 294 -15.13 8.83 19.53
C ARG A 294 -16.03 9.14 18.35
N SER A 295 -16.09 8.21 17.37
CA SER A 295 -16.94 8.34 16.20
C SER A 295 -17.31 6.97 15.66
N VAL A 296 -18.50 6.86 15.10
CA VAL A 296 -18.98 5.70 14.34
C VAL A 296 -19.51 6.21 13.00
N GLU A 297 -18.88 5.82 11.91
CA GLU A 297 -19.20 6.28 10.56
C GLU A 297 -19.57 5.11 9.67
N VAL A 298 -20.77 5.17 9.09
CA VAL A 298 -21.28 4.23 8.09
C VAL A 298 -21.25 4.93 6.74
N LEU A 299 -20.46 4.47 5.80
CA LEU A 299 -20.14 5.20 4.58
C LEU A 299 -21.37 5.53 3.71
N HIS A 300 -22.27 4.56 3.52
CA HIS A 300 -23.49 4.72 2.67
C HIS A 300 -24.80 4.67 3.47
N SER A 301 -24.72 4.64 4.80
CA SER A 301 -25.91 4.62 5.70
C SER A 301 -26.89 3.46 5.47
N THR A 302 -26.39 2.34 4.92
CA THR A 302 -27.21 1.15 4.61
C THR A 302 -27.43 0.26 5.82
N VAL A 303 -26.60 0.42 6.85
CA VAL A 303 -26.61 -0.38 8.07
C VAL A 303 -26.67 0.56 9.28
N THR A 304 -27.38 0.14 10.32
CA THR A 304 -27.38 0.84 11.63
C THR A 304 -26.73 -0.03 12.71
N LEU A 305 -26.09 0.61 13.68
CA LEU A 305 -25.39 -0.05 14.77
C LEU A 305 -25.99 0.35 16.15
N SER A 306 -25.86 -0.55 17.12
CA SER A 306 -26.14 -0.25 18.54
C SER A 306 -24.89 0.32 19.26
N LEU A 307 -24.07 1.08 18.52
CA LEU A 307 -22.85 1.73 19.00
C LEU A 307 -22.88 3.19 18.60
N SER A 308 -22.56 4.08 19.52
CA SER A 308 -22.60 5.53 19.30
C SER A 308 -21.35 6.21 19.85
N ALA A 309 -21.08 7.41 19.34
CA ALA A 309 -20.05 8.27 19.92
C ALA A 309 -20.40 8.58 21.39
N GLY A 310 -19.40 8.54 22.26
CA GLY A 310 -19.57 8.70 23.71
C GLY A 310 -19.77 7.38 24.46
N ASP A 311 -20.02 6.28 23.79
CA ASP A 311 -20.08 4.97 24.45
C ASP A 311 -18.72 4.58 25.06
N GLU A 312 -18.78 3.98 26.26
CA GLU A 312 -17.58 3.53 27.00
C GLU A 312 -17.63 2.02 27.24
N ILE A 313 -16.46 1.38 27.18
CA ILE A 313 -16.25 -0.02 27.51
C ILE A 313 -15.15 -0.06 28.55
N ALA A 314 -15.46 -0.54 29.76
CA ALA A 314 -14.50 -0.59 30.85
C ALA A 314 -13.31 -1.51 30.53
N ALA A 315 -12.20 -1.34 31.25
CA ALA A 315 -11.01 -2.16 31.07
C ALA A 315 -11.31 -3.65 31.28
N GLY A 316 -10.94 -4.49 30.34
CA GLY A 316 -11.19 -5.94 30.36
C GLY A 316 -12.61 -6.36 29.93
N GLU A 317 -13.51 -5.42 29.70
CA GLU A 317 -14.89 -5.73 29.30
C GLU A 317 -15.06 -5.94 27.81
N LYS A 318 -16.15 -6.64 27.46
CA LYS A 318 -16.62 -6.88 26.09
C LYS A 318 -18.00 -6.28 25.88
N ARG A 319 -18.22 -5.72 24.72
CA ARG A 319 -19.52 -5.21 24.30
C ARG A 319 -19.94 -5.83 22.99
N GLU A 320 -21.10 -6.45 22.96
CA GLU A 320 -21.74 -6.87 21.73
C GLU A 320 -22.37 -5.67 21.03
N VAL A 321 -22.02 -5.47 19.75
CA VAL A 321 -22.58 -4.44 18.89
C VAL A 321 -23.49 -5.10 17.87
N LYS A 322 -24.78 -4.79 17.93
CA LYS A 322 -25.79 -5.27 17.00
C LYS A 322 -25.78 -4.42 15.72
N LEU A 323 -25.85 -5.10 14.58
CA LEU A 323 -26.03 -4.49 13.26
C LEU A 323 -27.42 -4.82 12.75
N ARG A 324 -28.03 -3.83 12.10
CA ARG A 324 -29.33 -3.95 11.44
C ARG A 324 -29.19 -3.50 10.00
N LEU A 325 -29.48 -4.38 9.07
CA LEU A 325 -29.54 -4.14 7.63
C LEU A 325 -31.01 -4.02 7.21
N ASN A 326 -31.38 -2.89 6.61
CA ASN A 326 -32.70 -2.71 6.03
C ASN A 326 -32.60 -2.82 4.50
N PRO A 327 -33.02 -3.93 3.89
CA PRO A 327 -32.84 -4.17 2.46
C PRO A 327 -33.71 -3.29 1.57
N LEU A 328 -34.81 -2.74 2.07
CA LEU A 328 -35.75 -1.89 1.31
C LEU A 328 -35.11 -0.61 0.73
N ARG A 329 -34.01 -0.15 1.32
CA ARG A 329 -33.33 1.09 0.94
C ARG A 329 -32.08 0.88 0.11
N ILE A 330 -31.85 -0.35 -0.36
CA ILE A 330 -30.62 -0.74 -1.05
C ILE A 330 -30.98 -1.23 -2.45
N ASP A 331 -30.12 -0.90 -3.44
CA ASP A 331 -30.28 -1.36 -4.80
C ASP A 331 -29.93 -2.86 -4.93
N TYR A 332 -30.46 -3.53 -5.95
CA TYR A 332 -30.15 -4.91 -6.23
C TYR A 332 -28.67 -5.12 -6.54
N GLY A 333 -28.13 -6.25 -6.12
CA GLY A 333 -26.74 -6.62 -6.37
C GLY A 333 -25.88 -6.70 -5.12
N PRO A 334 -24.55 -6.72 -5.28
CA PRO A 334 -23.62 -6.85 -4.19
C PRO A 334 -23.52 -5.55 -3.36
N LEU A 335 -23.79 -5.66 -2.06
CA LEU A 335 -23.55 -4.61 -1.08
C LEU A 335 -22.20 -4.81 -0.41
N THR A 336 -21.40 -3.76 -0.36
CA THR A 336 -20.23 -3.67 0.51
C THR A 336 -20.26 -2.34 1.26
N GLU A 337 -20.49 -2.41 2.56
CA GLU A 337 -20.48 -1.25 3.45
C GLU A 337 -19.21 -1.25 4.31
N ARG A 338 -18.67 -0.07 4.58
CA ARG A 338 -17.54 0.13 5.50
C ARG A 338 -17.98 0.95 6.68
N ILE A 339 -17.70 0.41 7.86
CA ILE A 339 -17.95 1.07 9.13
C ILE A 339 -16.61 1.43 9.73
N ARG A 340 -16.39 2.72 9.99
CA ARG A 340 -15.22 3.21 10.72
C ARG A 340 -15.61 3.47 12.16
N ILE A 341 -14.82 2.97 13.07
CA ILE A 341 -14.99 3.19 14.51
C ILE A 341 -13.71 3.87 14.99
N VAL A 342 -13.82 5.12 15.41
CA VAL A 342 -12.71 5.87 16.01
C VAL A 342 -12.83 5.80 17.52
N THR A 343 -11.73 5.54 18.18
CA THR A 343 -11.65 5.36 19.64
C THR A 343 -10.49 6.16 20.21
N ASN A 344 -10.39 6.20 21.53
CA ASN A 344 -9.26 6.78 22.27
C ASN A 344 -8.07 5.80 22.42
N ASP A 345 -8.03 4.66 21.73
CA ASP A 345 -6.86 3.78 21.70
C ASP A 345 -5.70 4.48 20.97
N PRO A 346 -4.56 4.79 21.63
CA PRO A 346 -3.48 5.54 21.01
C PRO A 346 -2.71 4.76 19.96
N ALA A 347 -2.67 3.44 20.07
CA ALA A 347 -1.95 2.58 19.14
C ALA A 347 -2.78 2.30 17.85
N HIS A 348 -4.09 2.15 18.03
CA HIS A 348 -5.01 1.81 16.95
C HIS A 348 -6.29 2.65 17.05
N PRO A 349 -6.21 3.96 16.86
CA PRO A 349 -7.33 4.87 17.10
C PRO A 349 -8.51 4.64 16.17
N MET A 350 -8.32 3.95 15.04
CA MET A 350 -9.38 3.63 14.09
C MET A 350 -9.43 2.13 13.81
N ARG A 351 -10.65 1.59 13.77
CA ARG A 351 -10.96 0.25 13.29
C ARG A 351 -11.94 0.31 12.14
N THR A 352 -11.77 -0.58 11.18
CA THR A 352 -12.70 -0.70 10.05
C THR A 352 -13.34 -2.08 10.07
N LEU A 353 -14.67 -2.09 10.02
CA LEU A 353 -15.49 -3.27 9.84
C LEU A 353 -16.06 -3.24 8.42
N ARG A 354 -16.02 -4.37 7.72
CA ARG A 354 -16.69 -4.55 6.43
C ARG A 354 -17.99 -5.32 6.62
N VAL A 355 -19.06 -4.82 6.04
CA VAL A 355 -20.35 -5.52 5.99
C VAL A 355 -20.65 -5.85 4.53
N THR A 356 -21.04 -7.10 4.25
CA THR A 356 -21.36 -7.54 2.90
C THR A 356 -22.72 -8.25 2.86
N ALA A 357 -23.47 -8.03 1.77
CA ALA A 357 -24.67 -8.76 1.44
C ALA A 357 -24.81 -8.87 -0.10
N ILE A 358 -25.72 -9.71 -0.56
CA ILE A 358 -26.20 -9.75 -1.95
C ILE A 358 -27.70 -9.46 -1.87
N ILE A 359 -28.14 -8.33 -2.43
CA ILE A 359 -29.55 -7.95 -2.44
C ILE A 359 -30.19 -8.55 -3.67
N GLU A 360 -31.14 -9.43 -3.45
CA GLU A 360 -31.90 -10.16 -4.47
C GLU A 360 -33.34 -9.60 -4.61
N GLU A 361 -34.01 -9.96 -5.70
CA GLU A 361 -35.43 -9.64 -5.94
C GLU A 361 -36.38 -10.22 -4.91
#